data_ef2227b9b953d035ffb52f5aaf95bf7f
#
_entry.id   ef2227b9b953d035ffb52f5aaf95bf7f
#
_cell.length_a   1.000
_cell.length_b   1.000
_cell.length_c   1.000
_cell.angle_alpha   90.00
_cell.angle_beta   90.00
_cell.angle_gamma   90.00
#
_symmetry.space_group_name_H-M   'P 1'
#
loop_
_entity.id
_entity.type
_entity.pdbx_description
1 polymer ?
#
loop_
_entity_poly.entity_id
_entity_poly.type
_entity_poly.pdbx_seq_one_letter_code
_entity_poly.pdbx_strand_id
1 'polypeptide(L)'
;LQGMLWLGTQLSGSMNAGMALYTALQMLLLAGSMSYGVLVLHRRRVAAGWQIVMLLLGMFFPFHWYMSVSMTKDTVFSAFLLLQLISLTDLLLEDRREWRPGVRDLLFFIGTVGMILFRNNGKYAMIVLLAFLFLAVCFGKRARKLWGRLFTVSVAAFCIGLFVLSTVFSATHAEQGDRREMLSMPIQQMARCMIYHGGVGVLPEDDGTMSEQDRALVNDFILDEAYRDYDPGIADPVKRHTNTYVVRYRSGDFLRTYFHLLKFYPGDMI
;
A
#
# COMPACT_ATOMS: atom_id res chain seq x y z
N LEU A 1 13.95 7.16 -2.90
CA LEU A 1 14.13 8.56 -3.24
C LEU A 1 15.52 9.06 -2.86
N GLN A 2 15.96 8.93 -1.58
CA GLN A 2 17.28 9.40 -1.11
C GLN A 2 18.44 8.92 -1.97
N GLY A 3 18.48 7.64 -2.36
CA GLY A 3 19.53 7.10 -3.24
C GLY A 3 19.55 7.77 -4.63
N MET A 4 18.40 8.12 -5.18
CA MET A 4 18.33 8.83 -6.47
C MET A 4 18.73 10.30 -6.34
N LEU A 5 18.35 10.96 -5.23
CA LEU A 5 18.81 12.31 -4.95
C LEU A 5 20.32 12.36 -4.76
N TRP A 6 20.86 11.42 -4.00
CA TRP A 6 22.31 11.27 -3.84
C TRP A 6 23.02 11.06 -5.19
N LEU A 7 22.52 10.12 -6.01
CA LEU A 7 23.08 9.83 -7.33
C LEU A 7 23.02 11.06 -8.24
N GLY A 8 21.90 11.78 -8.27
CA GLY A 8 21.75 13.01 -9.04
C GLY A 8 22.73 14.10 -8.60
N THR A 9 22.95 14.24 -7.30
CA THR A 9 23.93 15.17 -6.74
C THR A 9 25.36 14.78 -7.13
N GLN A 10 25.69 13.49 -7.11
CA GLN A 10 27.03 13.02 -7.54
C GLN A 10 27.28 13.21 -9.05
N LEU A 11 26.26 13.01 -9.89
CA LEU A 11 26.40 13.07 -11.35
C LEU A 11 26.37 14.50 -11.90
N SER A 12 25.62 15.41 -11.30
CA SER A 12 25.38 16.76 -11.87
C SER A 12 25.50 17.90 -10.86
N GLY A 13 25.83 17.60 -9.59
CA GLY A 13 25.86 18.61 -8.52
C GLY A 13 24.47 19.15 -8.11
N SER A 14 23.36 18.58 -8.63
CA SER A 14 22.02 19.13 -8.45
C SER A 14 21.02 18.07 -7.91
N MET A 15 20.29 18.43 -6.88
CA MET A 15 19.14 17.63 -6.40
C MET A 15 18.03 17.47 -7.45
N ASN A 16 17.85 18.48 -8.32
CA ASN A 16 16.85 18.44 -9.40
C ASN A 16 17.12 17.30 -10.39
N ALA A 17 18.39 16.97 -10.65
CA ALA A 17 18.74 15.83 -11.49
C ALA A 17 18.35 14.49 -10.83
N GLY A 18 18.51 14.38 -9.52
CA GLY A 18 18.04 13.21 -8.77
C GLY A 18 16.51 13.06 -8.81
N MET A 19 15.79 14.17 -8.71
CA MET A 19 14.32 14.19 -8.84
C MET A 19 13.89 13.78 -10.25
N ALA A 20 14.53 14.33 -11.30
CA ALA A 20 14.26 13.96 -12.68
C ALA A 20 14.54 12.48 -12.96
N LEU A 21 15.65 11.95 -12.43
CA LEU A 21 16.00 10.53 -12.55
C LEU A 21 14.96 9.63 -11.88
N TYR A 22 14.50 9.99 -10.67
CA TYR A 22 13.45 9.26 -9.98
C TYR A 22 12.13 9.26 -10.77
N THR A 23 11.72 10.43 -11.27
CA THR A 23 10.52 10.60 -12.08
C THR A 23 10.60 9.79 -13.37
N ALA A 24 11.74 9.84 -14.07
CA ALA A 24 11.96 9.04 -15.28
C ALA A 24 11.86 7.53 -14.98
N LEU A 25 12.46 7.07 -13.88
CA LEU A 25 12.39 5.67 -13.48
C LEU A 25 10.95 5.21 -13.21
N GLN A 26 10.17 6.00 -12.45
CA GLN A 26 8.78 5.63 -12.15
C GLN A 26 7.90 5.66 -13.40
N MET A 27 8.12 6.60 -14.33
CA MET A 27 7.43 6.62 -15.62
C MET A 27 7.74 5.37 -16.45
N LEU A 28 9.00 4.98 -16.53
CA LEU A 28 9.44 3.79 -17.26
C LEU A 28 8.87 2.51 -16.64
N LEU A 29 8.84 2.40 -15.31
CA LEU A 29 8.25 1.26 -14.61
C LEU A 29 6.74 1.15 -14.88
N LEU A 30 6.01 2.26 -14.79
CA LEU A 30 4.57 2.28 -15.04
C LEU A 30 4.27 1.95 -16.50
N ALA A 31 4.94 2.60 -17.44
CA ALA A 31 4.78 2.34 -18.88
C ALA A 31 5.18 0.91 -19.24
N GLY A 32 6.26 0.38 -18.67
CA GLY A 32 6.68 -1.01 -18.87
C GLY A 32 5.67 -2.01 -18.36
N SER A 33 5.09 -1.78 -17.18
CA SER A 33 4.05 -2.65 -16.62
C SER A 33 2.78 -2.65 -17.47
N MET A 34 2.35 -1.47 -17.94
CA MET A 34 1.19 -1.33 -18.84
C MET A 34 1.46 -2.00 -20.21
N SER A 35 2.64 -1.77 -20.79
CA SER A 35 3.04 -2.38 -22.07
C SER A 35 3.08 -3.91 -21.98
N TYR A 36 3.54 -4.44 -20.84
CA TYR A 36 3.50 -5.86 -20.59
C TYR A 36 2.05 -6.39 -20.55
N GLY A 37 1.12 -5.64 -19.97
CA GLY A 37 -0.31 -5.97 -19.98
C GLY A 37 -0.86 -6.09 -21.40
N VAL A 38 -0.56 -5.11 -22.27
CA VAL A 38 -0.96 -5.16 -23.69
C VAL A 38 -0.33 -6.36 -24.41
N LEU A 39 0.96 -6.65 -24.13
CA LEU A 39 1.63 -7.82 -24.69
C LEU A 39 0.97 -9.14 -24.28
N VAL A 40 0.51 -9.25 -23.02
CA VAL A 40 -0.24 -10.43 -22.54
C VAL A 40 -1.57 -10.54 -23.27
N LEU A 41 -2.33 -9.44 -23.42
CA LEU A 41 -3.58 -9.44 -24.20
C LEU A 41 -3.34 -9.88 -25.65
N HIS A 42 -2.28 -9.38 -26.29
CA HIS A 42 -1.91 -9.76 -27.65
C HIS A 42 -1.58 -11.24 -27.76
N ARG A 43 -0.75 -11.78 -26.85
CA ARG A 43 -0.42 -13.21 -26.81
C ARG A 43 -1.63 -14.11 -26.60
N ARG A 44 -2.64 -13.64 -25.86
CA ARG A 44 -3.90 -14.32 -25.60
C ARG A 44 -4.93 -14.14 -26.72
N ARG A 45 -4.56 -13.50 -27.83
CA ARG A 45 -5.42 -13.26 -29.00
C ARG A 45 -6.71 -12.50 -28.65
N VAL A 46 -6.63 -11.63 -27.64
CA VAL A 46 -7.74 -10.72 -27.32
C VAL A 46 -7.94 -9.74 -28.49
N ALA A 47 -9.19 -9.42 -28.82
CA ALA A 47 -9.51 -8.55 -29.95
C ALA A 47 -8.73 -7.21 -29.88
N ALA A 48 -8.22 -6.73 -31.01
CA ALA A 48 -7.36 -5.55 -31.10
C ALA A 48 -8.03 -4.30 -30.50
N GLY A 49 -9.36 -4.18 -30.58
CA GLY A 49 -10.13 -3.09 -29.96
C GLY A 49 -9.85 -2.97 -28.46
N TRP A 50 -9.83 -4.05 -27.70
CA TRP A 50 -9.52 -4.04 -26.27
C TRP A 50 -8.07 -3.68 -25.97
N GLN A 51 -7.12 -4.10 -26.83
CA GLN A 51 -5.72 -3.72 -26.70
C GLN A 51 -5.56 -2.21 -26.91
N ILE A 52 -6.25 -1.65 -27.89
CA ILE A 52 -6.27 -0.20 -28.15
C ILE A 52 -6.91 0.56 -26.99
N VAL A 53 -8.06 0.10 -26.47
CA VAL A 53 -8.69 0.71 -25.29
C VAL A 53 -7.73 0.74 -24.10
N MET A 54 -7.04 -0.35 -23.82
CA MET A 54 -6.07 -0.39 -22.71
C MET A 54 -4.90 0.57 -22.92
N LEU A 55 -4.38 0.68 -24.15
CA LEU A 55 -3.35 1.67 -24.51
C LEU A 55 -3.85 3.10 -24.33
N LEU A 56 -5.05 3.41 -24.85
CA LEU A 56 -5.62 4.74 -24.73
C LEU A 56 -5.88 5.12 -23.27
N LEU A 57 -6.39 4.20 -22.45
CA LEU A 57 -6.53 4.42 -21.02
C LEU A 57 -5.18 4.69 -20.34
N GLY A 58 -4.15 3.89 -20.66
CA GLY A 58 -2.81 4.12 -20.12
C GLY A 58 -2.21 5.47 -20.54
N MET A 59 -2.45 5.91 -21.77
CA MET A 59 -1.88 7.14 -22.32
C MET A 59 -2.65 8.40 -21.92
N PHE A 60 -3.98 8.35 -21.91
CA PHE A 60 -4.83 9.55 -21.81
C PHE A 60 -5.56 9.70 -20.48
N PHE A 61 -5.53 8.70 -19.60
CA PHE A 61 -6.17 8.84 -18.29
C PHE A 61 -5.41 9.87 -17.42
N PRO A 62 -6.02 11.00 -17.07
CA PRO A 62 -5.29 12.13 -16.44
C PRO A 62 -4.60 11.76 -15.13
N PHE A 63 -5.16 10.83 -14.38
CA PHE A 63 -4.59 10.36 -13.12
C PHE A 63 -3.21 9.71 -13.29
N HIS A 64 -2.97 8.97 -14.38
CA HIS A 64 -1.67 8.38 -14.67
C HIS A 64 -0.61 9.46 -14.91
N TRP A 65 -0.97 10.53 -15.59
CA TRP A 65 -0.09 11.67 -15.83
C TRP A 65 0.27 12.36 -14.51
N TYR A 66 -0.74 12.67 -13.71
CA TYR A 66 -0.54 13.28 -12.41
C TYR A 66 0.36 12.41 -11.52
N MET A 67 0.06 11.13 -11.40
CA MET A 67 0.85 10.19 -10.61
C MET A 67 2.25 9.97 -11.15
N SER A 68 2.45 9.97 -12.47
CA SER A 68 3.76 9.74 -13.07
C SER A 68 4.75 10.90 -12.82
N VAL A 69 4.24 12.12 -12.60
CA VAL A 69 5.05 13.30 -12.26
C VAL A 69 5.19 13.47 -10.75
N SER A 70 4.22 13.00 -9.99
CA SER A 70 4.23 13.02 -8.53
C SER A 70 5.35 12.15 -7.96
N MET A 71 6.25 12.72 -7.17
CA MET A 71 7.37 12.00 -6.57
C MET A 71 6.93 11.19 -5.34
N THR A 72 6.00 10.27 -5.54
CA THR A 72 5.45 9.44 -4.47
C THR A 72 5.92 8.00 -4.59
N LYS A 73 6.18 7.36 -3.44
CA LYS A 73 6.43 5.91 -3.39
C LYS A 73 5.24 5.09 -3.90
N ASP A 74 4.04 5.68 -3.91
CA ASP A 74 2.80 5.02 -4.28
C ASP A 74 2.71 4.73 -5.78
N THR A 75 3.28 5.59 -6.64
CA THR A 75 3.35 5.36 -8.08
C THR A 75 4.24 4.15 -8.39
N VAL A 76 5.41 4.07 -7.75
CA VAL A 76 6.34 2.93 -7.94
C VAL A 76 5.71 1.64 -7.40
N PHE A 77 5.09 1.70 -6.22
CA PHE A 77 4.33 0.57 -5.67
C PHE A 77 3.24 0.10 -6.64
N SER A 78 2.45 1.01 -7.19
CA SER A 78 1.37 0.69 -8.13
C SER A 78 1.88 0.05 -9.41
N ALA A 79 3.02 0.51 -9.93
CA ALA A 79 3.65 -0.09 -11.10
C ALA A 79 4.09 -1.54 -10.84
N PHE A 80 4.70 -1.82 -9.68
CA PHE A 80 5.08 -3.19 -9.30
C PHE A 80 3.88 -4.07 -9.00
N LEU A 81 2.84 -3.55 -8.35
CA LEU A 81 1.59 -4.27 -8.11
C LEU A 81 0.93 -4.64 -9.44
N LEU A 82 0.87 -3.70 -10.38
CA LEU A 82 0.33 -3.95 -11.73
C LEU A 82 1.14 -5.04 -12.44
N LEU A 83 2.48 -4.95 -12.42
CA LEU A 83 3.37 -5.95 -12.99
C LEU A 83 3.13 -7.33 -12.38
N GLN A 84 3.00 -7.41 -11.06
CA GLN A 84 2.72 -8.65 -10.34
C GLN A 84 1.37 -9.25 -10.76
N LEU A 85 0.30 -8.45 -10.79
CA LEU A 85 -1.04 -8.92 -11.15
C LEU A 85 -1.11 -9.41 -12.59
N ILE A 86 -0.50 -8.68 -13.53
CA ILE A 86 -0.45 -9.10 -14.95
C ILE A 86 0.36 -10.38 -15.10
N SER A 87 1.52 -10.46 -14.45
CA SER A 87 2.37 -11.66 -14.50
C SER A 87 1.69 -12.87 -13.87
N LEU A 88 0.99 -12.69 -12.74
CA LEU A 88 0.19 -13.73 -12.10
C LEU A 88 -0.89 -14.23 -13.05
N THR A 89 -1.62 -13.31 -13.69
CA THR A 89 -2.67 -13.64 -14.65
C THR A 89 -2.10 -14.41 -15.85
N ASP A 90 -0.95 -13.96 -16.40
CA ASP A 90 -0.30 -14.64 -17.53
C ASP A 90 0.17 -16.05 -17.14
N LEU A 91 0.67 -16.24 -15.91
CA LEU A 91 1.06 -17.54 -15.36
C LEU A 91 -0.15 -18.46 -15.12
N LEU A 92 -1.25 -17.93 -14.59
CA LEU A 92 -2.49 -18.69 -14.34
C LEU A 92 -3.15 -19.17 -15.63
N LEU A 93 -3.04 -18.39 -16.70
CA LEU A 93 -3.58 -18.72 -18.02
C LEU A 93 -2.61 -19.54 -18.87
N GLU A 94 -1.46 -19.95 -18.34
CA GLU A 94 -0.49 -20.77 -19.07
C GLU A 94 -0.91 -22.23 -19.10
N ASP A 95 -1.01 -22.79 -20.31
CA ASP A 95 -1.40 -24.20 -20.54
C ASP A 95 -0.18 -25.15 -20.59
N ARG A 96 0.88 -24.87 -19.85
CA ARG A 96 2.09 -25.70 -19.85
C ARG A 96 2.03 -26.78 -18.79
N ARG A 97 2.20 -28.03 -19.24
CA ARG A 97 2.30 -29.20 -18.36
C ARG A 97 3.64 -29.32 -17.63
N GLU A 98 4.70 -28.71 -18.14
CA GLU A 98 6.05 -28.78 -17.57
C GLU A 98 6.50 -27.40 -17.05
N TRP A 99 7.02 -27.39 -15.83
CA TRP A 99 7.58 -26.17 -15.26
C TRP A 99 8.99 -25.94 -15.86
N ARG A 100 9.13 -24.84 -16.57
CA ARG A 100 10.43 -24.25 -16.91
C ARG A 100 10.42 -22.80 -16.44
N PRO A 101 11.31 -22.43 -15.48
CA PRO A 101 11.44 -21.04 -15.07
C PRO A 101 11.65 -20.13 -16.30
N GLY A 102 10.95 -19.03 -16.37
CA GLY A 102 11.01 -18.13 -17.52
C GLY A 102 10.82 -16.66 -17.14
N VAL A 103 10.83 -15.83 -18.17
CA VAL A 103 10.68 -14.38 -18.00
C VAL A 103 9.42 -14.00 -17.21
N ARG A 104 8.33 -14.76 -17.32
CA ARG A 104 7.08 -14.51 -16.61
C ARG A 104 7.23 -14.70 -15.10
N ASP A 105 7.93 -15.77 -14.67
CA ASP A 105 8.24 -15.99 -13.26
C ASP A 105 9.14 -14.89 -12.71
N LEU A 106 10.11 -14.47 -13.52
CA LEU A 106 10.99 -13.36 -13.15
C LEU A 106 10.23 -12.05 -13.00
N LEU A 107 9.32 -11.73 -13.93
CA LEU A 107 8.50 -10.52 -13.84
C LEU A 107 7.56 -10.57 -12.63
N PHE A 108 6.95 -11.73 -12.35
CA PHE A 108 6.15 -11.93 -11.16
C PHE A 108 6.99 -11.75 -9.88
N PHE A 109 8.18 -12.33 -9.86
CA PHE A 109 9.13 -12.21 -8.75
C PHE A 109 9.54 -10.74 -8.53
N ILE A 110 9.95 -10.03 -9.59
CA ILE A 110 10.34 -8.61 -9.52
C ILE A 110 9.16 -7.75 -9.05
N GLY A 111 7.96 -7.97 -9.59
CA GLY A 111 6.75 -7.28 -9.18
C GLY A 111 6.46 -7.47 -7.69
N THR A 112 6.57 -8.71 -7.21
CA THR A 112 6.36 -9.04 -5.78
C THR A 112 7.39 -8.39 -4.87
N VAL A 113 8.68 -8.51 -5.19
CA VAL A 113 9.76 -7.90 -4.40
C VAL A 113 9.61 -6.37 -4.38
N GLY A 114 9.40 -5.76 -5.56
CA GLY A 114 9.22 -4.32 -5.67
C GLY A 114 8.03 -3.82 -4.84
N MET A 115 6.88 -4.49 -4.92
CA MET A 115 5.70 -4.14 -4.12
C MET A 115 5.99 -4.16 -2.61
N ILE A 116 6.75 -5.14 -2.10
CA ILE A 116 7.11 -5.25 -0.68
C ILE A 116 8.06 -4.12 -0.27
N LEU A 117 9.00 -3.75 -1.13
CA LEU A 117 10.02 -2.74 -0.83
C LEU A 117 9.44 -1.33 -0.73
N PHE A 118 8.46 -0.99 -1.58
CA PHE A 118 7.96 0.38 -1.68
C PHE A 118 6.80 0.70 -0.73
N ARG A 119 6.06 -0.32 -0.24
CA ARG A 119 4.96 -0.07 0.69
C ARG A 119 4.74 -1.22 1.68
N ASN A 120 4.51 -0.87 2.95
CA ASN A 120 4.20 -1.85 4.00
C ASN A 120 2.97 -2.70 3.69
N ASN A 121 1.97 -2.14 3.00
CA ASN A 121 0.75 -2.85 2.61
C ASN A 121 1.04 -4.01 1.64
N GLY A 122 2.14 -3.95 0.88
CA GLY A 122 2.59 -5.03 0.01
C GLY A 122 2.84 -6.34 0.75
N LYS A 123 3.38 -6.27 1.97
CA LYS A 123 3.61 -7.47 2.80
C LYS A 123 2.28 -8.16 3.15
N TYR A 124 1.28 -7.39 3.55
CA TYR A 124 -0.02 -7.94 3.95
C TYR A 124 -0.77 -8.53 2.74
N ALA A 125 -0.73 -7.85 1.59
CA ALA A 125 -1.30 -8.39 0.35
C ALA A 125 -0.63 -9.72 -0.03
N MET A 126 0.69 -9.84 0.14
CA MET A 126 1.39 -11.10 -0.11
C MET A 126 1.04 -12.20 0.88
N ILE A 127 0.82 -11.90 2.15
CA ILE A 127 0.37 -12.89 3.14
C ILE A 127 -0.99 -13.47 2.72
N VAL A 128 -1.93 -12.61 2.29
CA VAL A 128 -3.23 -13.05 1.81
C VAL A 128 -3.09 -13.92 0.54
N LEU A 129 -2.25 -13.50 -0.41
CA LEU A 129 -1.97 -14.29 -1.62
C LEU A 129 -1.35 -15.65 -1.28
N LEU A 130 -0.38 -15.70 -0.37
CA LEU A 130 0.26 -16.94 0.06
C LEU A 130 -0.73 -17.89 0.73
N ALA A 131 -1.62 -17.37 1.60
CA ALA A 131 -2.67 -18.17 2.21
C ALA A 131 -3.62 -18.76 1.15
N PHE A 132 -4.03 -17.96 0.17
CA PHE A 132 -4.85 -18.43 -0.95
C PHE A 132 -4.13 -19.51 -1.79
N LEU A 133 -2.87 -19.28 -2.17
CA LEU A 133 -2.08 -20.23 -2.93
C LEU A 133 -1.84 -21.53 -2.16
N PHE A 134 -1.61 -21.46 -0.84
CA PHE A 134 -1.49 -22.62 0.02
C PHE A 134 -2.76 -23.48 0.00
N LEU A 135 -3.92 -22.83 0.20
CA LEU A 135 -5.22 -23.51 0.11
C LEU A 135 -5.44 -24.14 -1.30
N ALA A 136 -5.05 -23.41 -2.35
CA ALA A 136 -5.13 -23.91 -3.72
C ALA A 136 -4.23 -25.12 -3.95
N VAL A 137 -3.05 -25.20 -3.34
CA VAL A 137 -2.17 -26.38 -3.36
C VAL A 137 -2.79 -27.56 -2.63
N CYS A 138 -3.43 -27.32 -1.47
CA CYS A 138 -4.03 -28.36 -0.65
C CYS A 138 -5.28 -28.97 -1.30
N PHE A 139 -6.15 -28.12 -1.83
CA PHE A 139 -7.48 -28.52 -2.32
C PHE A 139 -7.60 -28.58 -3.85
N GLY A 140 -6.72 -27.93 -4.59
CA GLY A 140 -6.76 -27.80 -6.05
C GLY A 140 -6.18 -29.02 -6.78
N LYS A 141 -6.87 -30.15 -6.76
CA LYS A 141 -6.40 -31.44 -7.35
C LYS A 141 -6.00 -31.33 -8.83
N ARG A 142 -6.71 -30.53 -9.63
CA ARG A 142 -6.59 -30.49 -11.10
C ARG A 142 -5.36 -29.73 -11.61
N ALA A 143 -4.85 -28.75 -10.85
CA ALA A 143 -3.74 -27.86 -11.24
C ALA A 143 -2.65 -27.79 -10.16
N ARG A 144 -2.47 -28.84 -9.37
CA ARG A 144 -1.58 -28.84 -8.20
C ARG A 144 -0.13 -28.43 -8.54
N LYS A 145 0.37 -28.83 -9.72
CA LYS A 145 1.72 -28.44 -10.17
C LYS A 145 1.82 -26.91 -10.39
N LEU A 146 0.81 -26.30 -11.00
CA LEU A 146 0.76 -24.85 -11.21
C LEU A 146 0.68 -24.08 -9.88
N TRP A 147 -0.23 -24.50 -9.00
CA TRP A 147 -0.38 -23.87 -7.67
C TRP A 147 0.89 -24.02 -6.84
N GLY A 148 1.53 -25.19 -6.86
CA GLY A 148 2.81 -25.42 -6.18
C GLY A 148 3.93 -24.51 -6.70
N ARG A 149 4.03 -24.35 -8.03
CA ARG A 149 4.97 -23.41 -8.66
C ARG A 149 4.74 -21.97 -8.21
N LEU A 150 3.50 -21.48 -8.33
CA LEU A 150 3.14 -20.13 -7.92
C LEU A 150 3.41 -19.91 -6.44
N PHE A 151 3.05 -20.87 -5.60
CA PHE A 151 3.33 -20.81 -4.17
C PHE A 151 4.83 -20.74 -3.88
N THR A 152 5.65 -21.61 -4.51
CA THR A 152 7.10 -21.60 -4.30
C THR A 152 7.76 -20.29 -4.73
N VAL A 153 7.40 -19.78 -5.92
CA VAL A 153 7.92 -18.49 -6.41
C VAL A 153 7.46 -17.33 -5.51
N SER A 154 6.22 -17.37 -5.06
CA SER A 154 5.67 -16.36 -4.14
C SER A 154 6.38 -16.37 -2.78
N VAL A 155 6.63 -17.55 -2.20
CA VAL A 155 7.38 -17.70 -0.94
C VAL A 155 8.81 -17.17 -1.11
N ALA A 156 9.50 -17.56 -2.18
CA ALA A 156 10.85 -17.10 -2.46
C ALA A 156 10.90 -15.57 -2.62
N ALA A 157 9.98 -15.00 -3.40
CA ALA A 157 9.90 -13.55 -3.59
C ALA A 157 9.57 -12.81 -2.29
N PHE A 158 8.68 -13.36 -1.46
CA PHE A 158 8.33 -12.81 -0.16
C PHE A 158 9.52 -12.81 0.80
N CYS A 159 10.20 -13.95 0.94
CA CYS A 159 11.38 -14.05 1.82
C CYS A 159 12.51 -13.13 1.36
N ILE A 160 12.80 -13.07 0.06
CA ILE A 160 13.83 -12.18 -0.49
C ILE A 160 13.42 -10.72 -0.34
N GLY A 161 12.16 -10.38 -0.59
CA GLY A 161 11.64 -9.04 -0.38
C GLY A 161 11.79 -8.56 1.07
N LEU A 162 11.46 -9.42 2.04
CA LEU A 162 11.64 -9.11 3.47
C LEU A 162 13.13 -8.99 3.85
N PHE A 163 13.98 -9.88 3.32
CA PHE A 163 15.42 -9.83 3.56
C PHE A 163 16.04 -8.54 3.02
N VAL A 164 15.74 -8.18 1.76
CA VAL A 164 16.24 -6.93 1.16
C VAL A 164 15.71 -5.72 1.92
N LEU A 165 14.41 -5.72 2.29
CA LEU A 165 13.83 -4.64 3.09
C LEU A 165 14.56 -4.47 4.42
N SER A 166 14.79 -5.58 5.16
CA SER A 166 15.53 -5.57 6.43
C SER A 166 16.97 -5.06 6.26
N THR A 167 17.66 -5.50 5.20
CA THR A 167 19.02 -5.04 4.89
C THR A 167 19.06 -3.55 4.56
N VAL A 168 18.10 -3.05 3.78
CA VAL A 168 18.02 -1.62 3.45
C VAL A 168 17.76 -0.79 4.71
N PHE A 169 16.83 -1.19 5.58
CA PHE A 169 16.58 -0.49 6.85
C PHE A 169 17.83 -0.49 7.75
N SER A 170 18.51 -1.63 7.86
CA SER A 170 19.73 -1.74 8.66
C SER A 170 20.86 -0.86 8.11
N ALA A 171 21.07 -0.87 6.80
CA ALA A 171 22.14 -0.12 6.13
C ALA A 171 21.90 1.40 6.10
N THR A 172 20.63 1.83 6.03
CA THR A 172 20.27 3.25 5.93
C THR A 172 19.95 3.87 7.29
N HIS A 173 19.90 3.08 8.36
CA HIS A 173 19.41 3.50 9.69
C HIS A 173 18.04 4.19 9.61
N ALA A 174 17.24 3.84 8.59
CA ALA A 174 15.92 4.43 8.39
C ALA A 174 14.96 3.92 9.48
N GLU A 175 14.25 4.84 10.10
CA GLU A 175 13.19 4.47 11.04
C GLU A 175 12.01 3.83 10.28
N GLN A 176 11.47 2.76 10.83
CA GLN A 176 10.22 2.21 10.32
C GLN A 176 9.12 3.25 10.50
N GLY A 177 8.30 3.42 9.46
CA GLY A 177 7.15 4.34 9.50
C GLY A 177 6.30 4.10 10.75
N ASP A 178 5.85 5.20 11.34
CA ASP A 178 5.10 5.20 12.58
C ASP A 178 3.83 4.35 12.47
N ARG A 179 3.48 3.61 13.51
CA ARG A 179 2.25 2.81 13.56
C ARG A 179 0.99 3.66 13.39
N ARG A 180 1.02 4.94 13.76
CA ARG A 180 -0.09 5.89 13.53
C ARG A 180 -0.47 6.01 12.06
N GLU A 181 0.45 5.77 11.11
CA GLU A 181 0.14 5.77 9.68
C GLU A 181 -0.81 4.62 9.29
N MET A 182 -0.69 3.47 9.93
CA MET A 182 -1.59 2.34 9.73
C MET A 182 -2.97 2.57 10.36
N LEU A 183 -3.03 3.41 11.37
CA LEU A 183 -4.24 3.70 12.16
C LEU A 183 -4.88 5.04 11.77
N SER A 184 -4.50 5.62 10.63
CA SER A 184 -4.98 6.94 10.17
C SER A 184 -6.50 7.02 10.18
N MET A 185 -7.21 6.03 9.61
CA MET A 185 -8.67 6.00 9.59
C MET A 185 -9.27 5.85 11.00
N PRO A 186 -8.87 4.86 11.82
CA PRO A 186 -9.33 4.77 13.20
C PRO A 186 -9.11 6.03 14.02
N ILE A 187 -7.94 6.67 13.90
CA ILE A 187 -7.61 7.91 14.62
C ILE A 187 -8.56 9.04 14.21
N GLN A 188 -8.79 9.21 12.90
CA GLN A 188 -9.68 10.24 12.38
C GLN A 188 -11.14 10.02 12.81
N GLN A 189 -11.60 8.78 12.78
CA GLN A 189 -12.94 8.41 13.24
C GLN A 189 -13.13 8.65 14.74
N MET A 190 -12.16 8.28 15.57
CA MET A 190 -12.18 8.58 17.00
C MET A 190 -12.20 10.10 17.27
N ALA A 191 -11.40 10.87 16.54
CA ALA A 191 -11.42 12.32 16.64
C ALA A 191 -12.78 12.91 16.22
N ARG A 192 -13.37 12.41 15.15
CA ARG A 192 -14.72 12.79 14.72
C ARG A 192 -15.74 12.53 15.81
N CYS A 193 -15.74 11.34 16.39
CA CYS A 193 -16.64 10.98 17.48
C CYS A 193 -16.50 11.96 18.68
N MET A 194 -15.28 12.35 19.03
CA MET A 194 -15.02 13.36 20.07
C MET A 194 -15.57 14.73 19.72
N ILE A 195 -15.48 15.16 18.46
CA ILE A 195 -15.95 16.49 18.01
C ILE A 195 -17.48 16.59 18.01
N TYR A 196 -18.19 15.47 17.75
CA TYR A 196 -19.66 15.47 17.73
C TYR A 196 -20.30 15.13 19.09
N HIS A 197 -19.62 14.37 19.95
CA HIS A 197 -20.20 13.86 21.20
C HIS A 197 -19.37 14.14 22.45
N GLY A 198 -18.12 14.57 22.28
CA GLY A 198 -17.17 14.70 23.38
C GLY A 198 -17.33 15.97 24.23
N GLY A 199 -18.15 16.92 23.82
CA GLY A 199 -18.24 18.21 24.51
C GLY A 199 -16.96 19.05 24.37
N VAL A 200 -16.20 18.88 23.27
CA VAL A 200 -14.96 19.63 23.04
C VAL A 200 -15.19 21.04 22.49
N GLY A 201 -16.43 21.35 22.08
CA GLY A 201 -16.84 22.70 21.69
C GLY A 201 -16.23 23.21 20.37
N VAL A 202 -15.78 22.32 19.49
CA VAL A 202 -15.22 22.67 18.18
C VAL A 202 -16.32 22.94 17.15
N LEU A 203 -17.40 22.19 17.21
CA LEU A 203 -18.57 22.34 16.34
C LEU A 203 -19.82 22.72 17.16
N PRO A 204 -20.77 23.47 16.55
CA PRO A 204 -22.05 23.77 17.20
C PRO A 204 -22.92 22.53 17.43
N GLU A 205 -22.69 21.46 16.64
CA GLU A 205 -23.40 20.19 16.68
C GLU A 205 -22.89 19.24 17.78
N ASP A 206 -21.86 19.64 18.53
CA ASP A 206 -21.32 18.85 19.65
C ASP A 206 -22.37 18.76 20.78
N ASP A 207 -22.96 17.58 20.94
CA ASP A 207 -24.05 17.33 21.89
C ASP A 207 -23.58 16.98 23.31
N GLY A 208 -22.27 16.77 23.50
CA GLY A 208 -21.67 16.44 24.79
C GLY A 208 -22.18 15.13 25.42
N THR A 209 -22.74 14.24 24.62
CA THR A 209 -23.38 13.00 25.12
C THR A 209 -22.38 11.90 25.47
N MET A 210 -21.12 12.02 25.09
CA MET A 210 -20.06 11.06 25.38
C MET A 210 -19.79 10.98 26.90
N SER A 211 -19.69 9.77 27.42
CA SER A 211 -19.35 9.56 28.83
C SER A 211 -17.94 10.06 29.15
N GLU A 212 -17.70 10.53 30.39
CA GLU A 212 -16.36 10.94 30.83
C GLU A 212 -15.33 9.83 30.72
N GLN A 213 -15.75 8.56 30.89
CA GLN A 213 -14.87 7.40 30.74
C GLN A 213 -14.43 7.22 29.29
N ASP A 214 -15.35 7.33 28.33
CA ASP A 214 -15.03 7.19 26.90
C ASP A 214 -14.14 8.36 26.44
N ARG A 215 -14.44 9.56 26.91
CA ARG A 215 -13.62 10.76 26.64
C ARG A 215 -12.20 10.59 27.16
N ALA A 216 -12.02 10.13 28.38
CA ALA A 216 -10.72 9.86 28.97
C ALA A 216 -9.94 8.79 28.20
N LEU A 217 -10.63 7.72 27.73
CA LEU A 217 -10.00 6.69 26.90
C LEU A 217 -9.50 7.23 25.57
N VAL A 218 -10.23 8.13 24.92
CA VAL A 218 -9.79 8.73 23.65
C VAL A 218 -8.64 9.71 23.87
N ASN A 219 -8.69 10.53 24.92
CA ASN A 219 -7.67 11.52 25.25
C ASN A 219 -6.32 10.88 25.67
N ASP A 220 -6.29 9.59 26.05
CA ASP A 220 -5.04 8.85 26.19
C ASP A 220 -4.27 8.75 24.84
N PHE A 221 -4.97 8.72 23.72
CA PHE A 221 -4.40 8.51 22.40
C PHE A 221 -4.33 9.77 21.54
N ILE A 222 -5.32 10.66 21.66
CA ILE A 222 -5.49 11.85 20.83
C ILE A 222 -5.46 13.08 21.75
N LEU A 223 -4.56 14.01 21.47
CA LEU A 223 -4.42 15.25 22.23
C LEU A 223 -5.50 16.27 21.84
N ASP A 224 -5.86 17.17 22.74
CA ASP A 224 -6.93 18.16 22.52
C ASP A 224 -6.68 19.09 21.32
N GLU A 225 -5.41 19.36 20.99
CA GLU A 225 -5.05 20.17 19.82
C GLU A 225 -5.52 19.52 18.50
N ALA A 226 -5.62 18.19 18.47
CA ALA A 226 -6.06 17.44 17.28
C ALA A 226 -7.48 17.80 16.86
N TYR A 227 -8.34 18.13 17.80
CA TYR A 227 -9.74 18.44 17.51
C TYR A 227 -9.91 19.79 16.83
N ARG A 228 -9.03 20.74 17.10
CA ARG A 228 -9.04 22.08 16.47
C ARG A 228 -8.56 22.03 15.02
N ASP A 229 -7.62 21.13 14.75
CA ASP A 229 -7.02 20.96 13.42
C ASP A 229 -7.75 19.90 12.57
N TYR A 230 -8.88 19.40 13.06
CA TYR A 230 -9.62 18.33 12.37
C TYR A 230 -10.15 18.78 11.00
N ASP A 231 -9.84 17.97 9.98
CA ASP A 231 -10.40 18.09 8.63
C ASP A 231 -11.00 16.74 8.23
N PRO A 232 -12.28 16.66 7.86
CA PRO A 232 -12.91 15.40 7.44
C PRO A 232 -12.24 14.73 6.23
N GLY A 233 -11.60 15.50 5.37
CA GLY A 233 -10.93 15.02 4.15
C GLY A 233 -9.49 14.58 4.34
N ILE A 234 -8.84 14.97 5.46
CA ILE A 234 -7.39 14.81 5.65
C ILE A 234 -7.10 14.30 7.06
N ALA A 235 -6.51 13.10 7.17
CA ALA A 235 -6.16 12.52 8.47
C ALA A 235 -4.86 13.09 9.09
N ASP A 236 -4.01 13.76 8.31
CA ASP A 236 -2.68 14.19 8.72
C ASP A 236 -2.67 15.21 9.87
N PRO A 237 -3.55 16.22 9.94
CA PRO A 237 -3.61 17.14 11.05
C PRO A 237 -3.85 16.42 12.39
N VAL A 238 -4.84 15.54 12.45
CA VAL A 238 -5.17 14.76 13.65
C VAL A 238 -4.03 13.83 14.06
N LYS A 239 -3.39 13.17 13.08
CA LYS A 239 -2.25 12.28 13.34
C LYS A 239 -1.06 12.99 13.99
N ARG A 240 -0.83 14.26 13.69
CA ARG A 240 0.28 15.02 14.28
C ARG A 240 0.14 15.14 15.80
N HIS A 241 -1.08 15.25 16.28
CA HIS A 241 -1.43 15.39 17.68
C HIS A 241 -1.84 14.08 18.36
N THR A 242 -1.46 12.95 17.77
CA THR A 242 -1.67 11.63 18.35
C THR A 242 -0.47 11.21 19.19
N ASN A 243 -0.71 10.68 20.38
CA ASN A 243 0.34 10.20 21.26
C ASN A 243 0.98 8.93 20.69
N THR A 244 2.05 9.12 19.92
CA THR A 244 2.78 8.06 19.21
C THR A 244 3.28 6.97 20.17
N TYR A 245 3.73 7.34 21.36
CA TYR A 245 4.22 6.40 22.36
C TYR A 245 3.11 5.45 22.80
N VAL A 246 1.96 6.00 23.18
CA VAL A 246 0.81 5.21 23.67
C VAL A 246 0.28 4.32 22.55
N VAL A 247 0.13 4.82 21.33
CA VAL A 247 -0.30 4.04 20.16
C VAL A 247 0.67 2.91 19.85
N ARG A 248 1.98 3.13 20.03
CA ARG A 248 3.00 2.12 19.77
C ARG A 248 3.00 0.98 20.80
N TYR A 249 2.90 1.31 22.06
CA TYR A 249 3.06 0.34 23.15
C TYR A 249 1.74 -0.20 23.70
N ARG A 250 0.63 0.54 23.52
CA ARG A 250 -0.72 0.17 23.95
C ARG A 250 -1.68 0.00 22.78
N SER A 251 -1.20 -0.54 21.65
CA SER A 251 -2.01 -0.73 20.45
C SER A 251 -3.23 -1.64 20.68
N GLY A 252 -3.15 -2.59 21.63
CA GLY A 252 -4.30 -3.40 22.01
C GLY A 252 -5.40 -2.60 22.71
N ASP A 253 -5.03 -1.67 23.58
CA ASP A 253 -5.98 -0.77 24.26
C ASP A 253 -6.59 0.19 23.26
N PHE A 254 -5.79 0.74 22.32
CA PHE A 254 -6.27 1.57 21.22
C PHE A 254 -7.37 0.87 20.42
N LEU A 255 -7.12 -0.37 19.98
CA LEU A 255 -8.12 -1.13 19.23
C LEU A 255 -9.37 -1.44 20.06
N ARG A 256 -9.20 -1.74 21.34
CA ARG A 256 -10.34 -1.97 22.27
C ARG A 256 -11.20 -0.70 22.39
N THR A 257 -10.58 0.46 22.58
CA THR A 257 -11.28 1.75 22.62
C THR A 257 -11.98 2.04 21.29
N TYR A 258 -11.29 1.82 20.16
CA TYR A 258 -11.87 2.00 18.83
C TYR A 258 -13.12 1.14 18.63
N PHE A 259 -13.07 -0.17 18.93
CA PHE A 259 -14.23 -1.05 18.78
C PHE A 259 -15.33 -0.76 19.81
N HIS A 260 -14.97 -0.26 20.99
CA HIS A 260 -15.95 0.20 21.96
C HIS A 260 -16.73 1.40 21.40
N LEU A 261 -16.07 2.43 20.92
CA LEU A 261 -16.71 3.59 20.31
C LEU A 261 -17.53 3.22 19.08
N LEU A 262 -17.02 2.34 18.21
CA LEU A 262 -17.77 1.84 17.05
C LEU A 262 -19.10 1.18 17.43
N LYS A 263 -19.16 0.55 18.59
CA LYS A 263 -20.39 -0.07 19.11
C LYS A 263 -21.41 0.97 19.59
N PHE A 264 -20.97 2.05 20.23
CA PHE A 264 -21.85 3.06 20.84
C PHE A 264 -22.15 4.24 19.92
N TYR A 265 -21.23 4.59 19.01
CA TYR A 265 -21.33 5.73 18.10
C TYR A 265 -21.10 5.30 16.63
N PRO A 266 -21.85 4.32 16.11
CA PRO A 266 -21.59 3.76 14.77
C PRO A 266 -21.75 4.78 13.65
N GLY A 267 -22.64 5.79 13.81
CA GLY A 267 -22.90 6.81 12.80
C GLY A 267 -21.70 7.71 12.50
N ASP A 268 -20.86 7.97 13.50
CA ASP A 268 -19.69 8.85 13.37
C ASP A 268 -18.39 8.09 13.10
N MET A 269 -18.44 6.77 13.27
CA MET A 269 -17.32 5.87 13.05
C MET A 269 -17.32 5.23 11.65
N ILE A 270 -18.30 5.54 10.82
CA ILE A 270 -18.41 5.09 9.43
C ILE A 270 -18.34 6.30 8.51
#